data_259837fd1b9ecb2e0e4a599217a2d533
#
_entry.id   259837fd1b9ecb2e0e4a599217a2d533
#
_cell.length_a   1.000
_cell.length_b   1.000
_cell.length_c   1.000
_cell.angle_alpha   90.00
_cell.angle_beta   90.00
_cell.angle_gamma   90.00
#
_symmetry.space_group_name_H-M   'P 1'
#
loop_
_entity.id
_entity.type
_entity.pdbx_description
1 polymer ?
#
loop_
_entity_poly.entity_id
_entity_poly.type
_entity_poly.pdbx_seq_one_letter_code
_entity_poly.pdbx_strand_id
1 'polypeptide(L)'
;MRDICFSCDDNGAKFLRVTVWSLLHHYKGDEPLRINVFEGFGGHSADSKNKLQLIIEEFNALRREEVEKRGGQRNENLLCPPPLTFFSLRYIDVESAVVPYADLIMNREKSRWNVFTWTPIFTPMLLADATGNVAHFDIDMLFNDDVSKILDLDLGDNLIAAVAEYGKGDPVITEAVWGKGILPPEAERYFNTGTIVFNAAKCREERTWEKILAWYRDHYDIADRIEQDAWNALYWTRTKLLPLRWNFHDRLIKYYPKWGVSAKYWQGNPPRECLEAALNPAILHFWGPKKPWKTCHRPYRKLYHEAMRAVGQVPPKESLLAPYYDLVNWLNRKKISRRDAETQR
;
A
#
# COMPACT_ATOMS: atom_id res chain seq x y z
N MET A 1 15.87 -3.14 -12.98
CA MET A 1 14.41 -2.83 -13.13
C MET A 1 13.72 -3.15 -11.82
N ARG A 2 12.92 -2.24 -11.32
CA ARG A 2 12.12 -2.44 -10.10
C ARG A 2 10.71 -2.88 -10.46
N ASP A 3 10.11 -3.72 -9.64
CA ASP A 3 8.76 -4.26 -9.84
C ASP A 3 7.82 -3.83 -8.73
N ILE A 4 6.66 -3.30 -9.12
CA ILE A 4 5.56 -2.98 -8.22
C ILE A 4 4.29 -3.67 -8.73
N CYS A 5 3.50 -4.19 -7.81
CA CYS A 5 2.28 -4.94 -8.10
C CYS A 5 1.05 -4.27 -7.48
N PHE A 6 -0.05 -4.38 -8.19
CA PHE A 6 -1.39 -4.05 -7.73
C PHE A 6 -2.36 -5.14 -8.15
N SER A 7 -3.44 -5.31 -7.41
CA SER A 7 -4.48 -6.31 -7.70
C SER A 7 -5.86 -5.69 -7.66
N CYS A 8 -6.61 -5.82 -8.74
CA CYS A 8 -8.02 -5.44 -8.75
C CYS A 8 -8.79 -6.02 -9.94
N ASP A 9 -10.12 -6.01 -9.82
CA ASP A 9 -11.05 -6.19 -10.93
C ASP A 9 -11.19 -4.89 -11.76
N ASP A 10 -11.97 -4.96 -12.83
CA ASP A 10 -12.26 -3.79 -13.69
C ASP A 10 -12.94 -2.64 -12.93
N ASN A 11 -13.76 -2.95 -11.92
CA ASN A 11 -14.38 -1.92 -11.05
C ASN A 11 -13.33 -1.16 -10.22
N GLY A 12 -12.24 -1.82 -9.87
CA GLY A 12 -11.09 -1.26 -9.16
C GLY A 12 -10.20 -0.38 -10.04
N ALA A 13 -10.20 -0.58 -11.35
CA ALA A 13 -9.29 0.07 -12.31
C ALA A 13 -9.28 1.61 -12.22
N LYS A 14 -10.43 2.22 -11.93
CA LYS A 14 -10.53 3.68 -11.74
C LYS A 14 -9.76 4.17 -10.51
N PHE A 15 -9.67 3.38 -9.44
CA PHE A 15 -8.91 3.71 -8.24
C PHE A 15 -7.43 3.43 -8.46
N LEU A 16 -7.12 2.31 -9.11
CA LEU A 16 -5.76 1.97 -9.53
C LEU A 16 -5.12 3.12 -10.33
N ARG A 17 -5.84 3.76 -11.26
CA ARG A 17 -5.32 4.91 -12.01
C ARG A 17 -4.86 6.07 -11.11
N VAL A 18 -5.64 6.40 -10.08
CA VAL A 18 -5.28 7.45 -9.10
C VAL A 18 -4.04 7.04 -8.32
N THR A 19 -3.99 5.80 -7.88
CA THR A 19 -2.86 5.24 -7.13
C THR A 19 -1.58 5.24 -7.97
N VAL A 20 -1.63 4.72 -9.21
CA VAL A 20 -0.46 4.68 -10.12
C VAL A 20 -0.02 6.08 -10.50
N TRP A 21 -0.94 6.99 -10.82
CA TRP A 21 -0.58 8.38 -11.12
C TRP A 21 0.19 9.01 -9.96
N SER A 22 -0.31 8.87 -8.72
CA SER A 22 0.35 9.44 -7.54
C SER A 22 1.73 8.83 -7.28
N LEU A 23 1.88 7.52 -7.55
CA LEU A 23 3.15 6.81 -7.44
C LEU A 23 4.17 7.37 -8.44
N LEU A 24 3.82 7.45 -9.71
CA LEU A 24 4.69 7.93 -10.77
C LEU A 24 5.05 9.40 -10.58
N HIS A 25 4.10 10.23 -10.11
CA HIS A 25 4.31 11.65 -9.80
C HIS A 25 5.40 11.88 -8.73
N HIS A 26 5.56 10.95 -7.79
CA HIS A 26 6.53 11.05 -6.71
C HIS A 26 7.78 10.18 -6.91
N TYR A 27 7.81 9.34 -7.94
CA TYR A 27 8.93 8.45 -8.20
C TYR A 27 10.17 9.22 -8.67
N LYS A 28 11.27 9.10 -7.93
CA LYS A 28 12.56 9.76 -8.20
C LYS A 28 13.71 8.76 -8.39
N GLY A 29 13.40 7.46 -8.38
CA GLY A 29 14.40 6.43 -8.58
C GLY A 29 15.07 6.55 -9.96
N ASP A 30 16.31 6.11 -10.05
CA ASP A 30 17.11 6.15 -11.28
C ASP A 30 16.91 4.90 -12.14
N GLU A 31 16.35 3.84 -11.59
CA GLU A 31 16.07 2.61 -12.32
C GLU A 31 14.67 2.58 -12.93
N PRO A 32 14.53 1.94 -14.11
CA PRO A 32 13.24 1.69 -14.72
C PRO A 32 12.28 0.94 -13.77
N LEU A 33 11.01 1.34 -13.79
CA LEU A 33 9.95 0.78 -12.97
C LEU A 33 8.91 0.05 -13.82
N ARG A 34 8.61 -1.18 -13.45
CA ARG A 34 7.54 -1.98 -14.06
C ARG A 34 6.33 -2.05 -13.13
N ILE A 35 5.18 -1.59 -13.63
CA ILE A 35 3.90 -1.71 -12.95
C ILE A 35 3.26 -3.02 -13.40
N ASN A 36 3.03 -3.94 -12.48
CA ASN A 36 2.38 -5.21 -12.73
C ASN A 36 0.97 -5.14 -12.15
N VAL A 37 -0.03 -5.36 -12.98
CA VAL A 37 -1.44 -5.40 -12.58
C VAL A 37 -1.93 -6.83 -12.61
N PHE A 38 -2.26 -7.37 -11.47
CA PHE A 38 -2.85 -8.68 -11.34
C PHE A 38 -4.34 -8.60 -11.69
N GLU A 39 -4.73 -9.33 -12.72
CA GLU A 39 -6.11 -9.43 -13.21
C GLU A 39 -6.50 -10.90 -13.31
N GLY A 40 -7.78 -11.16 -13.58
CA GLY A 40 -8.35 -12.49 -13.79
C GLY A 40 -9.86 -12.44 -13.61
N PHE A 41 -10.54 -13.57 -13.76
CA PHE A 41 -12.00 -13.68 -13.57
C PHE A 41 -12.77 -12.65 -14.42
N GLY A 42 -12.40 -12.57 -15.71
CA GLY A 42 -12.93 -11.61 -16.67
C GLY A 42 -11.99 -10.45 -17.03
N GLY A 43 -10.93 -10.24 -16.24
CA GLY A 43 -9.88 -9.25 -16.53
C GLY A 43 -10.36 -7.80 -16.53
N HIS A 44 -9.46 -6.90 -16.98
CA HIS A 44 -9.79 -5.50 -17.21
C HIS A 44 -10.29 -5.27 -18.63
N SER A 45 -11.29 -4.39 -18.78
CA SER A 45 -11.78 -3.95 -20.09
C SER A 45 -10.67 -3.23 -20.87
N ALA A 46 -10.78 -3.26 -22.20
CA ALA A 46 -9.84 -2.54 -23.08
C ALA A 46 -9.78 -1.03 -22.75
N ASP A 47 -10.90 -0.43 -22.38
CA ASP A 47 -10.97 0.99 -21.97
C ASP A 47 -10.18 1.24 -20.68
N SER A 48 -10.32 0.38 -19.68
CA SER A 48 -9.57 0.47 -18.42
C SER A 48 -8.06 0.32 -18.66
N LYS A 49 -7.65 -0.64 -19.46
CA LYS A 49 -6.25 -0.88 -19.86
C LYS A 49 -5.66 0.33 -20.59
N ASN A 50 -6.40 0.83 -21.59
CA ASN A 50 -5.96 2.00 -22.38
C ASN A 50 -5.79 3.25 -21.50
N LYS A 51 -6.74 3.53 -20.60
CA LYS A 51 -6.65 4.69 -19.72
C LYS A 51 -5.47 4.61 -18.74
N LEU A 52 -5.09 3.43 -18.30
CA LEU A 52 -3.89 3.27 -17.46
C LEU A 52 -2.61 3.38 -18.29
N GLN A 53 -2.61 2.82 -19.51
CA GLN A 53 -1.50 2.92 -20.45
C GLN A 53 -1.18 4.38 -20.81
N LEU A 54 -2.18 5.23 -21.02
CA LEU A 54 -1.99 6.66 -21.30
C LEU A 54 -1.26 7.39 -20.16
N ILE A 55 -1.53 7.03 -18.91
CA ILE A 55 -0.79 7.58 -17.75
C ILE A 55 0.69 7.19 -17.82
N ILE A 56 0.99 5.93 -18.13
CA ILE A 56 2.38 5.44 -18.28
C ILE A 56 3.11 6.22 -19.39
N GLU A 57 2.44 6.45 -20.52
CA GLU A 57 2.98 7.16 -21.67
C GLU A 57 3.26 8.64 -21.35
N GLU A 58 2.33 9.29 -20.64
CA GLU A 58 2.50 10.67 -20.17
C GLU A 58 3.76 10.81 -19.29
N PHE A 59 3.91 9.96 -18.29
CA PHE A 59 5.09 10.01 -17.42
C PHE A 59 6.39 9.61 -18.12
N ASN A 60 6.36 8.72 -19.09
CA ASN A 60 7.50 8.44 -19.95
C ASN A 60 7.91 9.67 -20.80
N ALA A 61 6.92 10.43 -21.30
CA ALA A 61 7.20 11.67 -22.02
C ALA A 61 7.85 12.73 -21.13
N LEU A 62 7.28 12.95 -19.93
CA LEU A 62 7.84 13.87 -18.94
C LEU A 62 9.28 13.50 -18.55
N ARG A 63 9.55 12.21 -18.37
CA ARG A 63 10.90 11.74 -18.02
C ARG A 63 11.90 11.96 -19.13
N ARG A 64 11.51 11.78 -20.40
CA ARG A 64 12.35 12.11 -21.57
C ARG A 64 12.72 13.59 -21.60
N GLU A 65 11.72 14.46 -21.42
CA GLU A 65 11.96 15.92 -21.37
C GLU A 65 12.91 16.32 -20.25
N GLU A 66 12.81 15.71 -19.07
CA GLU A 66 13.74 15.97 -17.96
C GLU A 66 15.17 15.57 -18.31
N VAL A 67 15.35 14.43 -18.94
CA VAL A 67 16.67 13.95 -19.39
C VAL A 67 17.26 14.85 -20.46
N GLU A 68 16.46 15.27 -21.44
CA GLU A 68 16.88 16.19 -22.48
C GLU A 68 17.32 17.56 -21.91
N LYS A 69 16.55 18.09 -20.95
CA LYS A 69 16.90 19.36 -20.27
C LYS A 69 18.19 19.25 -19.45
N ARG A 70 18.46 18.10 -18.82
CA ARG A 70 19.71 17.84 -18.10
C ARG A 70 20.87 17.56 -19.04
N GLY A 71 20.64 16.92 -20.18
CA GLY A 71 21.66 16.59 -21.20
C GLY A 71 22.16 17.77 -22.00
N GLY A 72 21.50 18.94 -21.94
CA GLY A 72 22.00 20.20 -22.46
C GLY A 72 23.27 20.72 -21.75
N GLN A 73 23.61 20.17 -20.56
CA GLN A 73 24.93 20.25 -19.92
C GLN A 73 25.65 18.91 -20.14
N ARG A 74 26.17 18.68 -21.34
CA ARG A 74 26.87 17.45 -21.72
C ARG A 74 28.04 17.18 -20.79
N ASN A 75 27.86 16.20 -19.89
CA ASN A 75 28.98 15.40 -19.41
C ASN A 75 29.21 14.29 -20.47
N GLU A 76 30.30 14.36 -21.20
CA GLU A 76 30.70 13.45 -22.31
C GLU A 76 30.89 11.98 -21.87
N ASN A 77 30.62 11.64 -20.60
CA ASN A 77 30.82 10.32 -20.01
C ASN A 77 29.55 9.46 -19.86
N LEU A 78 28.40 9.87 -20.37
CA LEU A 78 27.21 9.02 -20.40
C LEU A 78 27.23 8.12 -21.64
N LEU A 79 27.82 6.93 -21.49
CA LEU A 79 28.00 5.91 -22.52
C LEU A 79 26.69 5.20 -22.96
N CYS A 80 25.53 5.56 -22.42
CA CYS A 80 24.27 4.95 -22.82
C CYS A 80 23.12 5.96 -22.74
N PRO A 81 22.33 6.15 -23.80
CA PRO A 81 21.08 6.91 -23.72
C PRO A 81 20.13 6.22 -22.73
N PRO A 82 19.34 6.99 -21.95
CA PRO A 82 18.36 6.41 -21.05
C PRO A 82 17.40 5.52 -21.84
N PRO A 83 16.91 4.42 -21.25
CA PRO A 83 15.99 3.53 -21.94
C PRO A 83 14.78 4.30 -22.45
N LEU A 84 14.38 4.04 -23.70
CA LEU A 84 13.22 4.66 -24.35
C LEU A 84 11.93 4.51 -23.55
N THR A 85 11.87 3.53 -22.67
CA THR A 85 10.74 3.22 -21.79
C THR A 85 11.24 3.13 -20.34
N PHE A 86 11.01 4.18 -19.55
CA PHE A 86 11.38 4.20 -18.13
C PHE A 86 10.31 3.55 -17.25
N PHE A 87 9.04 3.76 -17.59
CA PHE A 87 7.90 3.12 -16.95
C PHE A 87 7.25 2.13 -17.93
N SER A 88 6.96 0.93 -17.46
CA SER A 88 6.28 -0.10 -18.24
C SER A 88 5.09 -0.68 -17.48
N LEU A 89 4.09 -1.17 -18.22
CA LEU A 89 2.87 -1.77 -17.69
C LEU A 89 2.77 -3.21 -18.17
N ARG A 90 2.46 -4.12 -17.26
CA ARG A 90 2.20 -5.53 -17.54
C ARG A 90 0.96 -5.99 -16.81
N TYR A 91 0.07 -6.66 -17.49
CA TYR A 91 -1.06 -7.37 -16.91
C TYR A 91 -0.70 -8.83 -16.74
N ILE A 92 -1.03 -9.40 -15.59
CA ILE A 92 -0.73 -10.79 -15.23
C ILE A 92 -2.03 -11.45 -14.78
N ASP A 93 -2.43 -12.51 -15.47
CA ASP A 93 -3.57 -13.32 -15.11
C ASP A 93 -3.23 -14.19 -13.88
N VAL A 94 -4.05 -14.07 -12.84
CA VAL A 94 -3.87 -14.80 -11.60
C VAL A 94 -4.73 -16.07 -11.50
N GLU A 95 -5.58 -16.35 -12.47
CA GLU A 95 -6.52 -17.49 -12.39
C GLU A 95 -5.80 -18.80 -12.16
N SER A 96 -4.72 -19.04 -12.91
CA SER A 96 -3.92 -20.26 -12.77
C SER A 96 -3.29 -20.44 -11.38
N ALA A 97 -3.01 -19.34 -10.67
CA ALA A 97 -2.49 -19.36 -9.31
C ALA A 97 -3.59 -19.58 -8.26
N VAL A 98 -4.79 -19.05 -8.51
CA VAL A 98 -5.91 -19.03 -7.56
C VAL A 98 -6.79 -20.27 -7.67
N VAL A 99 -7.07 -20.74 -8.88
CA VAL A 99 -7.99 -21.86 -9.14
C VAL A 99 -7.66 -23.14 -8.36
N PRO A 100 -6.39 -23.54 -8.17
CA PRO A 100 -6.06 -24.70 -7.33
C PRO A 100 -6.50 -24.59 -5.85
N TYR A 101 -6.82 -23.39 -5.39
CA TYR A 101 -7.23 -23.08 -4.02
C TYR A 101 -8.60 -22.40 -3.95
N ALA A 102 -9.41 -22.53 -5.01
CA ALA A 102 -10.69 -21.83 -5.13
C ALA A 102 -11.67 -22.17 -4.00
N ASP A 103 -11.70 -23.42 -3.54
CA ASP A 103 -12.52 -23.90 -2.41
C ASP A 103 -12.20 -23.14 -1.11
N LEU A 104 -10.98 -22.67 -0.94
CA LEU A 104 -10.53 -21.93 0.22
C LEU A 104 -10.65 -20.40 0.02
N ILE A 105 -10.22 -19.90 -1.12
CA ILE A 105 -10.13 -18.46 -1.42
C ILE A 105 -11.48 -17.88 -1.82
N MET A 106 -12.29 -18.62 -2.59
CA MET A 106 -13.55 -18.14 -3.17
C MET A 106 -14.79 -18.56 -2.36
N ASN A 107 -14.62 -19.28 -1.27
CA ASN A 107 -15.72 -19.70 -0.43
C ASN A 107 -16.33 -18.50 0.33
N ARG A 108 -17.46 -17.98 -0.18
CA ARG A 108 -18.14 -16.80 0.36
C ARG A 108 -18.77 -17.01 1.75
N GLU A 109 -19.01 -18.22 2.16
CA GLU A 109 -19.47 -18.52 3.51
C GLU A 109 -18.39 -18.26 4.55
N LYS A 110 -17.12 -18.42 4.13
CA LYS A 110 -15.92 -18.27 4.97
C LYS A 110 -15.20 -16.94 4.76
N SER A 111 -15.36 -16.31 3.61
CA SER A 111 -14.66 -15.06 3.28
C SER A 111 -15.60 -14.03 2.66
N ARG A 112 -15.80 -12.93 3.37
CA ARG A 112 -16.44 -11.71 2.83
C ARG A 112 -15.56 -10.92 1.85
N TRP A 113 -14.30 -11.33 1.70
CA TRP A 113 -13.29 -10.63 0.96
C TRP A 113 -13.28 -11.03 -0.52
N ASN A 114 -12.91 -10.10 -1.38
CA ASN A 114 -12.72 -10.34 -2.80
C ASN A 114 -11.48 -11.22 -3.02
N VAL A 115 -11.48 -12.03 -4.06
CA VAL A 115 -10.34 -12.87 -4.48
C VAL A 115 -9.05 -12.07 -4.63
N PHE A 116 -9.13 -10.82 -5.09
CA PHE A 116 -7.96 -9.95 -5.24
C PHE A 116 -7.29 -9.55 -3.91
N THR A 117 -7.95 -9.72 -2.78
CA THR A 117 -7.32 -9.56 -1.46
C THR A 117 -6.31 -10.66 -1.18
N TRP A 118 -6.49 -11.85 -1.79
CA TRP A 118 -5.57 -12.97 -1.65
C TRP A 118 -4.35 -12.90 -2.57
N THR A 119 -4.47 -12.21 -3.69
CA THR A 119 -3.44 -12.25 -4.75
C THR A 119 -2.06 -11.76 -4.31
N PRO A 120 -1.89 -10.87 -3.31
CA PRO A 120 -0.56 -10.49 -2.82
C PRO A 120 0.32 -11.68 -2.44
N ILE A 121 -0.26 -12.77 -1.89
CA ILE A 121 0.53 -13.95 -1.49
C ILE A 121 1.24 -14.62 -2.68
N PHE A 122 0.66 -14.52 -3.88
CA PHE A 122 1.20 -15.13 -5.11
C PHE A 122 2.23 -14.23 -5.81
N THR A 123 2.45 -12.99 -5.35
CA THR A 123 3.38 -12.04 -5.98
C THR A 123 4.76 -12.65 -6.24
N PRO A 124 5.42 -13.33 -5.27
CA PRO A 124 6.74 -13.93 -5.52
C PRO A 124 6.73 -15.02 -6.58
N MET A 125 5.64 -15.78 -6.68
CA MET A 125 5.47 -16.85 -7.67
C MET A 125 5.20 -16.28 -9.08
N LEU A 126 4.27 -15.32 -9.17
CA LEU A 126 3.84 -14.73 -10.45
C LEU A 126 4.93 -13.86 -11.10
N LEU A 127 5.83 -13.30 -10.30
CA LEU A 127 6.98 -12.53 -10.77
C LEU A 127 8.27 -13.35 -10.70
N ALA A 128 8.27 -14.51 -11.34
CA ALA A 128 9.46 -15.41 -11.36
C ALA A 128 10.69 -14.75 -12.00
N ASP A 129 10.49 -13.77 -12.88
CA ASP A 129 11.54 -12.99 -13.54
C ASP A 129 12.08 -11.83 -12.71
N ALA A 130 11.51 -11.51 -11.56
CA ALA A 130 12.00 -10.46 -10.69
C ALA A 130 13.26 -10.91 -9.95
N THR A 131 14.32 -10.11 -10.03
CA THR A 131 15.64 -10.39 -9.43
C THR A 131 15.89 -9.64 -8.13
N GLY A 132 15.12 -8.59 -7.86
CA GLY A 132 15.20 -7.75 -6.66
C GLY A 132 13.98 -7.87 -5.75
N ASN A 133 13.85 -6.91 -4.85
CA ASN A 133 12.63 -6.77 -4.07
C ASN A 133 11.46 -6.42 -4.99
N VAL A 134 10.29 -6.94 -4.63
CA VAL A 134 9.02 -6.64 -5.30
C VAL A 134 8.05 -6.08 -4.28
N ALA A 135 7.44 -4.95 -4.57
CA ALA A 135 6.41 -4.41 -3.69
C ALA A 135 5.00 -4.70 -4.24
N HIS A 136 4.08 -5.02 -3.34
CA HIS A 136 2.65 -5.09 -3.63
C HIS A 136 1.92 -4.05 -2.79
N PHE A 137 1.03 -3.30 -3.43
CA PHE A 137 0.25 -2.25 -2.79
C PHE A 137 -1.24 -2.42 -3.06
N ASP A 138 -2.06 -2.04 -2.09
CA ASP A 138 -3.50 -1.91 -2.28
C ASP A 138 -3.82 -0.73 -3.21
N ILE A 139 -4.96 -0.82 -3.93
CA ILE A 139 -5.37 0.21 -4.90
C ILE A 139 -6.07 1.42 -4.25
N ASP A 140 -6.34 1.38 -2.96
CA ASP A 140 -6.94 2.48 -2.20
C ASP A 140 -5.90 3.33 -1.46
N MET A 141 -4.75 3.48 -2.09
CA MET A 141 -3.60 4.24 -1.61
C MET A 141 -3.36 5.51 -2.42
N LEU A 142 -2.68 6.46 -1.80
CA LEU A 142 -2.13 7.64 -2.46
C LEU A 142 -0.66 7.80 -2.05
N PHE A 143 0.23 7.77 -3.01
CA PHE A 143 1.65 8.02 -2.81
C PHE A 143 1.91 9.52 -2.67
N ASN A 144 2.76 9.89 -1.72
CA ASN A 144 3.14 11.27 -1.40
C ASN A 144 4.65 11.40 -1.14
N ASP A 145 5.40 10.34 -1.39
CA ASP A 145 6.87 10.30 -1.35
C ASP A 145 7.38 9.24 -2.34
N ASP A 146 8.68 9.28 -2.59
CA ASP A 146 9.38 8.38 -3.52
C ASP A 146 9.46 6.95 -2.98
N VAL A 147 8.76 6.05 -3.65
CA VAL A 147 8.66 4.63 -3.29
C VAL A 147 9.98 3.87 -3.48
N SER A 148 10.92 4.38 -4.28
CA SER A 148 12.23 3.74 -4.46
C SER A 148 12.95 3.54 -3.13
N LYS A 149 12.72 4.42 -2.16
CA LYS A 149 13.28 4.35 -0.80
C LYS A 149 12.99 3.05 -0.06
N ILE A 150 11.88 2.38 -0.39
CA ILE A 150 11.52 1.09 0.23
C ILE A 150 11.74 -0.11 -0.70
N LEU A 151 11.86 0.11 -2.00
CA LEU A 151 12.19 -0.96 -2.96
C LEU A 151 13.67 -1.38 -2.86
N ASP A 152 14.55 -0.44 -2.54
CA ASP A 152 16.00 -0.67 -2.47
C ASP A 152 16.47 -1.11 -1.07
N LEU A 153 15.55 -1.43 -0.17
CA LEU A 153 15.90 -1.87 1.18
C LEU A 153 16.64 -3.21 1.15
N ASP A 154 17.73 -3.30 1.88
CA ASP A 154 18.27 -4.59 2.27
C ASP A 154 17.34 -5.23 3.28
N LEU A 155 16.72 -6.33 2.87
CA LEU A 155 15.84 -7.13 3.73
C LEU A 155 16.62 -8.15 4.58
N GLY A 156 17.91 -8.35 4.29
CA GLY A 156 18.72 -9.33 5.01
C GLY A 156 18.06 -10.72 5.00
N ASP A 157 17.85 -11.29 6.18
CA ASP A 157 17.18 -12.59 6.34
C ASP A 157 15.65 -12.52 6.38
N ASN A 158 15.09 -11.32 6.34
CA ASN A 158 13.64 -11.18 6.30
C ASN A 158 13.07 -11.60 4.94
N LEU A 159 11.88 -12.17 4.98
CA LEU A 159 11.09 -12.51 3.80
C LEU A 159 10.38 -11.31 3.22
N ILE A 160 9.94 -10.42 4.11
CA ILE A 160 9.16 -9.25 3.73
C ILE A 160 9.55 -8.02 4.55
N ALA A 161 9.17 -6.84 4.04
CA ALA A 161 9.00 -5.67 4.86
C ALA A 161 7.54 -5.21 4.79
N ALA A 162 6.99 -4.77 5.92
CA ALA A 162 5.61 -4.32 6.06
C ALA A 162 5.49 -3.25 7.15
N VAL A 163 4.33 -2.62 7.26
CA VAL A 163 4.09 -1.54 8.23
C VAL A 163 3.17 -2.02 9.33
N ALA A 164 3.53 -1.75 10.58
CA ALA A 164 2.69 -2.08 11.72
C ALA A 164 1.33 -1.38 11.64
N GLU A 165 0.26 -2.14 11.81
CA GLU A 165 -1.11 -1.63 11.90
C GLU A 165 -1.54 -1.49 13.36
N TYR A 166 -1.22 -2.50 14.18
CA TYR A 166 -1.60 -2.58 15.57
C TYR A 166 -0.41 -2.95 16.46
N GLY A 167 -0.47 -2.45 17.70
CA GLY A 167 0.35 -2.92 18.81
C GLY A 167 -0.53 -3.35 19.99
N LYS A 168 0.06 -3.91 21.01
CA LYS A 168 -0.62 -4.23 22.27
C LYS A 168 -0.95 -2.92 23.01
N GLY A 169 -2.17 -2.45 22.93
CA GLY A 169 -2.57 -1.19 23.60
C GLY A 169 -4.07 -0.95 23.55
N ASP A 170 -4.75 -1.46 22.54
CA ASP A 170 -6.21 -1.49 22.47
C ASP A 170 -6.69 -2.88 22.91
N PRO A 171 -7.54 -2.99 23.95
CA PRO A 171 -8.01 -4.29 24.46
C PRO A 171 -8.73 -5.15 23.41
N VAL A 172 -9.52 -4.52 22.53
CA VAL A 172 -10.27 -5.22 21.48
C VAL A 172 -9.33 -5.83 20.46
N ILE A 173 -8.30 -5.08 20.06
CA ILE A 173 -7.30 -5.57 19.10
C ILE A 173 -6.41 -6.63 19.75
N THR A 174 -6.01 -6.42 21.01
CA THR A 174 -5.21 -7.40 21.76
C THR A 174 -5.93 -8.73 21.86
N GLU A 175 -7.22 -8.73 22.17
CA GLU A 175 -8.03 -9.95 22.18
C GLU A 175 -8.16 -10.57 20.78
N ALA A 176 -8.42 -9.78 19.76
CA ALA A 176 -8.63 -10.25 18.39
C ALA A 176 -7.37 -10.85 17.73
N VAL A 177 -6.18 -10.46 18.17
CA VAL A 177 -4.90 -10.89 17.55
C VAL A 177 -4.15 -11.83 18.50
N TRP A 178 -3.87 -11.41 19.74
CA TRP A 178 -3.11 -12.19 20.70
C TRP A 178 -3.98 -13.14 21.51
N GLY A 179 -5.19 -12.72 21.88
CA GLY A 179 -6.15 -13.57 22.60
C GLY A 179 -6.64 -14.75 21.77
N LYS A 180 -6.83 -14.56 20.47
CA LYS A 180 -7.13 -15.65 19.52
C LYS A 180 -5.91 -16.49 19.09
N GLY A 181 -4.72 -16.11 19.49
CA GLY A 181 -3.49 -16.86 19.16
C GLY A 181 -2.98 -16.64 17.73
N ILE A 182 -3.41 -15.58 17.03
CA ILE A 182 -2.83 -15.20 15.73
C ILE A 182 -1.34 -14.85 15.90
N LEU A 183 -1.01 -14.06 16.91
CA LEU A 183 0.37 -13.76 17.30
C LEU A 183 0.68 -14.30 18.68
N PRO A 184 1.92 -14.78 18.90
CA PRO A 184 2.36 -15.23 20.21
C PRO A 184 2.54 -14.03 21.17
N PRO A 185 2.58 -14.27 22.49
CA PRO A 185 2.68 -13.21 23.50
C PRO A 185 3.92 -12.30 23.35
N GLU A 186 5.02 -12.79 22.85
CA GLU A 186 6.26 -12.04 22.62
C GLU A 186 6.22 -11.10 21.41
N ALA A 187 5.33 -11.34 20.45
CA ALA A 187 5.13 -10.42 19.34
C ALA A 187 4.44 -9.13 19.83
N GLU A 188 5.03 -7.98 19.54
CA GLU A 188 4.49 -6.69 20.00
C GLU A 188 3.65 -5.95 18.95
N ARG A 189 3.84 -6.29 17.69
CA ARG A 189 3.24 -5.59 16.55
C ARG A 189 2.59 -6.57 15.59
N TYR A 190 1.44 -6.18 15.11
CA TYR A 190 0.72 -6.80 14.01
C TYR A 190 0.82 -5.86 12.80
N PHE A 191 1.27 -6.36 11.66
CA PHE A 191 1.45 -5.54 10.44
C PHE A 191 0.31 -5.70 9.45
N ASN A 192 0.13 -4.67 8.62
CA ASN A 192 -0.83 -4.62 7.53
C ASN A 192 -0.17 -5.04 6.21
N THR A 193 -0.89 -5.79 5.38
CA THR A 193 -0.41 -6.29 4.08
C THR A 193 -0.71 -5.38 2.90
N GLY A 194 -1.40 -4.27 3.09
CA GLY A 194 -1.66 -3.30 2.03
C GLY A 194 -0.41 -2.60 1.49
N THR A 195 0.69 -2.60 2.28
CA THR A 195 2.05 -2.28 1.81
C THR A 195 2.96 -3.41 2.22
N ILE A 196 3.40 -4.19 1.26
CA ILE A 196 4.31 -5.31 1.50
C ILE A 196 5.43 -5.31 0.46
N VAL A 197 6.68 -5.39 0.91
CA VAL A 197 7.86 -5.52 0.06
C VAL A 197 8.44 -6.90 0.27
N PHE A 198 8.49 -7.69 -0.78
CA PHE A 198 8.94 -9.07 -0.77
C PHE A 198 10.43 -9.18 -1.12
N ASN A 199 11.17 -9.99 -0.38
CA ASN A 199 12.34 -10.67 -0.91
C ASN A 199 11.84 -11.81 -1.81
N ALA A 200 11.59 -11.48 -3.08
CA ALA A 200 10.89 -12.39 -3.99
C ALA A 200 11.62 -13.73 -4.15
N ALA A 201 12.95 -13.73 -4.16
CA ALA A 201 13.76 -14.95 -4.27
C ALA A 201 13.58 -15.87 -3.05
N LYS A 202 13.75 -15.34 -1.83
CA LYS A 202 13.57 -16.12 -0.59
C LYS A 202 12.13 -16.61 -0.43
N CYS A 203 11.13 -15.77 -0.78
CA CYS A 203 9.73 -16.18 -0.73
C CYS A 203 9.42 -17.32 -1.70
N ARG A 204 10.04 -17.32 -2.90
CA ARG A 204 9.93 -18.44 -3.86
C ARG A 204 10.58 -19.70 -3.34
N GLU A 205 11.81 -19.61 -2.85
CA GLU A 205 12.55 -20.73 -2.28
C GLU A 205 11.77 -21.42 -1.17
N GLU A 206 11.13 -20.62 -0.29
CA GLU A 206 10.35 -21.14 0.83
C GLU A 206 8.89 -21.46 0.46
N ARG A 207 8.42 -21.16 -0.75
CA ARG A 207 7.04 -21.37 -1.21
C ARG A 207 6.03 -20.78 -0.22
N THR A 208 6.24 -19.53 0.15
CA THR A 208 5.48 -18.86 1.23
C THR A 208 3.98 -18.91 1.04
N TRP A 209 3.48 -18.81 -0.21
CA TRP A 209 2.05 -18.87 -0.53
C TRP A 209 1.41 -20.19 -0.11
N GLU A 210 2.10 -21.31 -0.25
CA GLU A 210 1.56 -22.62 0.16
C GLU A 210 1.45 -22.73 1.69
N LYS A 211 2.46 -22.26 2.41
CA LYS A 211 2.45 -22.24 3.88
C LYS A 211 1.36 -21.34 4.41
N ILE A 212 1.13 -20.18 3.79
CA ILE A 212 0.07 -19.23 4.15
C ILE A 212 -1.31 -19.87 3.93
N LEU A 213 -1.53 -20.50 2.77
CA LEU A 213 -2.80 -21.16 2.46
C LEU A 213 -3.04 -22.36 3.36
N ALA A 214 -2.01 -23.16 3.68
CA ALA A 214 -2.12 -24.26 4.63
C ALA A 214 -2.48 -23.76 6.02
N TRP A 215 -1.77 -22.73 6.52
CA TRP A 215 -2.09 -22.14 7.82
C TRP A 215 -3.51 -21.62 7.87
N TYR A 216 -3.96 -20.88 6.84
CA TYR A 216 -5.31 -20.34 6.79
C TYR A 216 -6.37 -21.46 6.76
N ARG A 217 -6.13 -22.57 6.04
CA ARG A 217 -7.03 -23.73 6.03
C ARG A 217 -7.27 -24.28 7.44
N ASP A 218 -6.20 -24.34 8.23
CA ASP A 218 -6.24 -24.91 9.58
C ASP A 218 -6.79 -23.93 10.63
N HIS A 219 -6.85 -22.62 10.31
CA HIS A 219 -7.20 -21.55 11.25
C HIS A 219 -8.28 -20.59 10.73
N TYR A 220 -9.05 -20.98 9.70
CA TYR A 220 -10.00 -20.07 9.04
C TYR A 220 -11.09 -19.53 9.97
N ASP A 221 -11.43 -20.24 11.04
CA ASP A 221 -12.44 -19.87 12.05
C ASP A 221 -11.96 -18.72 12.96
N ILE A 222 -10.66 -18.51 13.09
CA ILE A 222 -10.08 -17.42 13.87
C ILE A 222 -9.44 -16.32 13.02
N ALA A 223 -9.12 -16.60 11.76
CA ALA A 223 -8.43 -15.71 10.85
C ALA A 223 -9.39 -14.70 10.20
N ASP A 224 -9.75 -13.65 10.92
CA ASP A 224 -10.71 -12.61 10.46
C ASP A 224 -10.18 -11.75 9.30
N ARG A 225 -8.83 -11.63 9.19
CA ARG A 225 -8.12 -10.81 8.19
C ARG A 225 -7.37 -11.68 7.20
N ILE A 226 -7.89 -12.86 6.94
CA ILE A 226 -7.45 -13.83 5.93
C ILE A 226 -5.91 -13.99 5.82
N GLU A 227 -5.31 -13.67 4.66
CA GLU A 227 -3.88 -13.79 4.39
C GLU A 227 -3.01 -12.91 5.31
N GLN A 228 -3.53 -11.75 5.75
CA GLN A 228 -2.80 -10.87 6.66
C GLN A 228 -2.56 -11.53 8.02
N ASP A 229 -3.57 -12.25 8.56
CA ASP A 229 -3.40 -13.01 9.80
C ASP A 229 -2.35 -14.12 9.61
N ALA A 230 -2.37 -14.82 8.48
CA ALA A 230 -1.41 -15.89 8.18
C ALA A 230 0.03 -15.36 8.02
N TRP A 231 0.21 -14.21 7.34
CA TRP A 231 1.52 -13.56 7.24
C TRP A 231 2.07 -13.20 8.62
N ASN A 232 1.25 -12.61 9.47
CA ASN A 232 1.62 -12.24 10.83
C ASN A 232 1.96 -13.48 11.66
N ALA A 233 1.12 -14.52 11.64
CA ALA A 233 1.31 -15.74 12.41
C ALA A 233 2.60 -16.47 12.05
N LEU A 234 2.88 -16.60 10.76
CA LEU A 234 4.00 -17.41 10.26
C LEU A 234 5.34 -16.63 10.23
N TYR A 235 5.29 -15.32 9.97
CA TYR A 235 6.49 -14.59 9.58
C TYR A 235 6.74 -13.29 10.36
N TRP A 236 6.11 -13.07 11.52
CA TRP A 236 6.36 -11.89 12.35
C TRP A 236 7.84 -11.71 12.72
N THR A 237 8.60 -12.81 12.95
CA THR A 237 10.03 -12.77 13.23
C THR A 237 10.88 -12.56 11.98
N ARG A 238 10.31 -12.74 10.79
CA ARG A 238 10.97 -12.60 9.49
C ARG A 238 10.40 -11.45 8.67
N THR A 239 9.85 -10.46 9.38
CA THR A 239 9.30 -9.24 8.80
C THR A 239 10.09 -8.04 9.29
N LYS A 240 10.67 -7.28 8.36
CA LYS A 240 11.27 -5.98 8.64
C LYS A 240 10.16 -4.93 8.76
N LEU A 241 9.98 -4.35 9.95
CA LEU A 241 8.99 -3.29 10.10
C LEU A 241 9.50 -1.98 9.51
N LEU A 242 8.68 -1.41 8.62
CA LEU A 242 8.87 -0.09 8.04
C LEU A 242 8.28 0.99 8.95
N PRO A 243 8.78 2.25 8.88
CA PRO A 243 8.14 3.38 9.55
C PRO A 243 6.66 3.53 9.16
N LEU A 244 5.81 3.91 10.12
CA LEU A 244 4.34 4.01 9.94
C LEU A 244 3.93 4.91 8.77
N ARG A 245 4.76 5.88 8.37
CA ARG A 245 4.50 6.77 7.25
C ARG A 245 4.33 6.06 5.89
N TRP A 246 4.85 4.82 5.74
CA TRP A 246 4.79 4.04 4.50
C TRP A 246 3.48 3.24 4.31
N ASN A 247 2.60 3.29 5.29
CA ASN A 247 1.22 2.77 5.19
C ASN A 247 0.33 3.52 6.18
N PHE A 248 0.34 4.85 6.09
CA PHE A 248 -0.38 5.69 7.04
C PHE A 248 -1.87 5.70 6.76
N HIS A 249 -2.64 5.32 7.73
CA HIS A 249 -4.10 5.47 7.68
C HIS A 249 -4.61 6.38 8.80
N ASP A 250 -5.68 7.12 8.53
CA ASP A 250 -6.22 8.13 9.41
C ASP A 250 -6.81 7.58 10.73
N ARG A 251 -6.96 6.26 10.86
CA ARG A 251 -7.36 5.64 12.12
C ARG A 251 -6.23 5.54 13.12
N LEU A 252 -4.97 5.57 12.69
CA LEU A 252 -3.82 5.70 13.60
C LEU A 252 -3.91 6.98 14.40
N ILE A 253 -4.53 8.04 13.83
CA ILE A 253 -4.78 9.30 14.51
C ILE A 253 -6.23 9.69 14.26
N LYS A 254 -7.08 9.38 15.22
CA LYS A 254 -8.49 9.73 15.13
C LYS A 254 -8.72 11.14 15.66
N TYR A 255 -9.10 12.05 14.77
CA TYR A 255 -9.40 13.43 15.10
C TYR A 255 -10.83 13.55 15.66
N TYR A 256 -10.94 13.91 16.91
CA TYR A 256 -12.19 14.36 17.50
C TYR A 256 -12.22 15.88 17.64
N PRO A 257 -13.29 16.54 17.21
CA PRO A 257 -13.41 17.98 17.28
C PRO A 257 -13.22 18.54 18.71
N LYS A 258 -13.65 17.78 19.72
CA LYS A 258 -13.65 18.21 21.12
C LYS A 258 -12.37 17.94 21.89
N TRP A 259 -11.55 16.92 21.52
CA TRP A 259 -10.54 16.37 22.42
C TRP A 259 -9.14 16.24 21.84
N GLY A 260 -8.95 16.55 20.58
CA GLY A 260 -7.66 16.36 19.91
C GLY A 260 -7.32 14.89 19.67
N VAL A 261 -6.04 14.58 19.53
CA VAL A 261 -5.55 13.21 19.33
C VAL A 261 -5.66 12.44 20.65
N SER A 262 -6.44 11.36 20.66
CA SER A 262 -6.56 10.50 21.84
C SER A 262 -5.63 9.30 21.72
N ALA A 263 -4.86 9.03 22.78
CA ALA A 263 -4.00 7.84 22.89
C ALA A 263 -4.73 6.51 22.61
N LYS A 264 -6.03 6.44 22.91
CA LYS A 264 -6.89 5.28 22.61
C LYS A 264 -6.90 4.89 21.11
N TYR A 265 -6.63 5.84 20.21
CA TYR A 265 -6.69 5.61 18.76
C TYR A 265 -5.34 5.37 18.11
N TRP A 266 -4.27 5.33 18.89
CA TRP A 266 -2.93 5.03 18.38
C TRP A 266 -2.72 3.53 18.20
N GLN A 267 -3.74 2.74 18.54
CA GLN A 267 -3.77 1.30 18.30
C GLN A 267 -2.51 0.58 18.81
N GLY A 268 -1.97 1.03 19.96
CA GLY A 268 -0.75 0.49 20.55
C GLY A 268 0.56 0.86 19.85
N ASN A 269 0.50 1.69 18.79
CA ASN A 269 1.71 2.21 18.16
C ASN A 269 2.31 3.37 18.99
N PRO A 270 3.64 3.56 18.97
CA PRO A 270 4.27 4.65 19.68
C PRO A 270 3.73 6.02 19.23
N PRO A 271 3.38 6.88 20.15
CA PRO A 271 2.84 8.20 19.85
C PRO A 271 3.71 9.01 18.89
N ARG A 272 5.00 9.02 19.09
CA ARG A 272 5.93 9.76 18.24
C ARG A 272 5.90 9.30 16.78
N GLU A 273 5.96 7.99 16.54
CA GLU A 273 5.88 7.44 15.19
C GLU A 273 4.57 7.81 14.50
N CYS A 274 3.44 7.76 15.23
CA CYS A 274 2.14 8.16 14.71
C CYS A 274 2.09 9.65 14.33
N LEU A 275 2.71 10.52 15.15
CA LEU A 275 2.81 11.95 14.88
C LEU A 275 3.65 12.23 13.65
N GLU A 276 4.83 11.64 13.55
CA GLU A 276 5.73 11.75 12.40
C GLU A 276 5.05 11.30 11.12
N ALA A 277 4.35 10.16 11.16
CA ALA A 277 3.60 9.65 10.03
C ALA A 277 2.44 10.55 9.61
N ALA A 278 1.74 11.17 10.58
CA ALA A 278 0.65 12.10 10.28
C ALA A 278 1.12 13.43 9.70
N LEU A 279 2.29 13.92 10.13
CA LEU A 279 2.86 15.17 9.61
C LEU A 279 3.43 14.98 8.21
N ASN A 280 4.01 13.82 7.93
CA ASN A 280 4.69 13.54 6.68
C ASN A 280 4.40 12.11 6.18
N PRO A 281 3.13 11.79 5.80
CA PRO A 281 2.79 10.48 5.25
C PRO A 281 3.48 10.26 3.91
N ALA A 282 4.11 9.11 3.73
CA ALA A 282 4.70 8.71 2.46
C ALA A 282 3.67 7.99 1.57
N ILE A 283 2.87 7.12 2.17
CA ILE A 283 1.72 6.47 1.52
C ILE A 283 0.52 6.64 2.44
N LEU A 284 -0.53 7.25 1.90
CA LEU A 284 -1.84 7.36 2.54
C LEU A 284 -2.69 6.16 2.15
N HIS A 285 -3.10 5.37 3.11
CA HIS A 285 -3.96 4.21 2.89
C HIS A 285 -5.38 4.51 3.38
N PHE A 286 -6.33 4.54 2.48
CA PHE A 286 -7.74 4.84 2.78
C PHE A 286 -8.56 3.57 3.06
N TRP A 287 -8.04 2.65 3.86
CA TRP A 287 -8.71 1.39 4.16
C TRP A 287 -10.05 1.57 4.92
N GLY A 288 -10.88 0.53 4.89
CA GLY A 288 -12.23 0.53 5.46
C GLY A 288 -13.29 1.13 4.53
N PRO A 289 -14.57 1.16 4.95
CA PRO A 289 -15.72 1.46 4.06
C PRO A 289 -15.84 2.93 3.65
N LYS A 290 -15.24 3.85 4.43
CA LYS A 290 -15.27 5.29 4.13
C LYS A 290 -14.11 5.64 3.22
N LYS A 291 -14.35 5.80 1.94
CA LYS A 291 -13.36 6.09 0.92
C LYS A 291 -13.41 7.54 0.45
N PRO A 292 -12.28 8.19 0.08
CA PRO A 292 -12.28 9.59 -0.35
C PRO A 292 -13.09 9.84 -1.63
N TRP A 293 -13.28 8.82 -2.46
CA TRP A 293 -14.15 8.90 -3.66
C TRP A 293 -15.63 8.68 -3.38
N LYS A 294 -16.02 8.38 -2.14
CA LYS A 294 -17.42 8.23 -1.70
C LYS A 294 -17.85 9.29 -0.70
N THR A 295 -16.91 9.82 0.08
CA THR A 295 -17.19 10.77 1.15
C THR A 295 -16.18 11.90 1.17
N CYS A 296 -16.60 13.10 1.56
CA CYS A 296 -15.77 14.28 1.63
C CYS A 296 -15.26 14.62 3.03
N HIS A 297 -15.30 13.70 3.99
CA HIS A 297 -14.96 13.99 5.39
C HIS A 297 -13.64 13.37 5.87
N ARG A 298 -12.97 12.57 5.03
CA ARG A 298 -11.70 11.98 5.44
C ARG A 298 -10.55 12.99 5.46
N PRO A 299 -9.65 12.91 6.44
CA PRO A 299 -8.36 13.59 6.38
C PRO A 299 -7.65 13.27 5.07
N TYR A 300 -6.89 14.22 4.55
CA TYR A 300 -6.12 14.09 3.30
C TYR A 300 -6.95 13.84 2.02
N ARG A 301 -8.29 13.84 2.06
CA ARG A 301 -9.12 13.63 0.88
C ARG A 301 -8.80 14.59 -0.27
N LYS A 302 -8.39 15.84 0.06
CA LYS A 302 -8.06 16.84 -0.97
C LYS A 302 -6.91 16.39 -1.85
N LEU A 303 -5.87 15.78 -1.29
CA LEU A 303 -4.75 15.21 -2.06
C LEU A 303 -5.26 14.11 -3.01
N TYR A 304 -6.15 13.24 -2.52
CA TYR A 304 -6.76 12.21 -3.36
C TYR A 304 -7.63 12.82 -4.47
N HIS A 305 -8.40 13.86 -4.17
CA HIS A 305 -9.22 14.56 -5.17
C HIS A 305 -8.40 15.31 -6.22
N GLU A 306 -7.22 15.83 -5.86
CA GLU A 306 -6.26 16.40 -6.81
C GLU A 306 -5.76 15.33 -7.78
N ALA A 307 -5.33 14.17 -7.28
CA ALA A 307 -4.94 13.05 -8.11
C ALA A 307 -6.09 12.51 -8.99
N MET A 308 -7.34 12.48 -8.47
CA MET A 308 -8.52 12.15 -9.28
C MET A 308 -8.67 13.09 -10.48
N ARG A 309 -8.55 14.41 -10.27
CA ARG A 309 -8.64 15.39 -11.36
C ARG A 309 -7.53 15.21 -12.38
N ALA A 310 -6.32 14.94 -11.91
CA ALA A 310 -5.17 14.70 -12.79
C ALA A 310 -5.38 13.51 -13.74
N VAL A 311 -6.13 12.49 -13.32
CA VAL A 311 -6.48 11.34 -14.20
C VAL A 311 -7.86 11.48 -14.85
N GLY A 312 -8.40 12.70 -14.94
CA GLY A 312 -9.66 13.00 -15.61
C GLY A 312 -10.92 12.52 -14.86
N GLN A 313 -10.83 12.26 -13.56
CA GLN A 313 -11.97 11.84 -12.74
C GLN A 313 -12.56 13.03 -11.98
N VAL A 314 -13.89 13.01 -11.81
CA VAL A 314 -14.61 14.03 -11.05
C VAL A 314 -14.69 13.60 -9.58
N PRO A 315 -14.11 14.36 -8.65
CA PRO A 315 -14.28 14.09 -7.23
C PRO A 315 -15.74 14.22 -6.78
N PRO A 316 -16.15 13.56 -5.69
CA PRO A 316 -17.48 13.71 -5.13
C PRO A 316 -17.73 15.17 -4.71
N LYS A 317 -18.98 15.62 -4.82
CA LYS A 317 -19.38 16.96 -4.33
C LYS A 317 -19.04 17.09 -2.85
N GLU A 318 -18.41 18.20 -2.48
CA GLU A 318 -18.16 18.49 -1.08
C GLU A 318 -19.47 18.77 -0.34
N SER A 319 -19.60 18.21 0.86
CA SER A 319 -20.78 18.51 1.70
C SER A 319 -20.63 19.89 2.32
N LEU A 320 -21.75 20.47 2.76
CA LEU A 320 -21.78 21.75 3.48
C LEU A 320 -20.92 21.74 4.76
N LEU A 321 -20.62 20.55 5.31
CA LEU A 321 -19.78 20.37 6.49
C LEU A 321 -18.28 20.25 6.16
N ALA A 322 -17.90 20.19 4.88
CA ALA A 322 -16.50 20.04 4.48
C ALA A 322 -15.58 21.13 5.07
N PRO A 323 -15.93 22.43 5.05
CA PRO A 323 -15.10 23.48 5.65
C PRO A 323 -14.87 23.29 7.17
N TYR A 324 -15.90 22.82 7.88
CA TYR A 324 -15.79 22.51 9.31
C TYR A 324 -14.78 21.39 9.55
N TYR A 325 -14.85 20.28 8.80
CA TYR A 325 -13.90 19.18 8.95
C TYR A 325 -12.49 19.57 8.53
N ASP A 326 -12.33 20.44 7.55
CA ASP A 326 -11.02 20.96 7.14
C ASP A 326 -10.40 21.82 8.24
N LEU A 327 -11.18 22.69 8.87
CA LEU A 327 -10.74 23.48 10.01
C LEU A 327 -10.33 22.57 11.17
N VAL A 328 -11.13 21.56 11.50
CA VAL A 328 -10.81 20.59 12.56
C VAL A 328 -9.53 19.84 12.25
N ASN A 329 -9.34 19.37 11.03
CA ASN A 329 -8.13 18.67 10.61
C ASN A 329 -6.90 19.59 10.69
N TRP A 330 -7.03 20.85 10.28
CA TRP A 330 -5.96 21.84 10.36
C TRP A 330 -5.56 22.15 11.82
N LEU A 331 -6.56 22.37 12.70
CA LEU A 331 -6.32 22.60 14.13
C LEU A 331 -5.61 21.42 14.80
N ASN A 332 -6.01 20.21 14.45
CA ASN A 332 -5.38 19.01 14.97
C ASN A 332 -3.94 18.86 14.48
N ARG A 333 -3.65 19.14 13.21
CA ARG A 333 -2.27 19.17 12.69
C ARG A 333 -1.40 20.20 13.44
N LYS A 334 -1.92 21.40 13.70
CA LYS A 334 -1.17 22.39 14.49
C LYS A 334 -0.89 21.93 15.93
N LYS A 335 -1.84 21.25 16.58
CA LYS A 335 -1.63 20.68 17.92
C LYS A 335 -0.57 19.57 17.89
N ILE A 336 -0.59 18.72 16.88
CA ILE A 336 0.42 17.67 16.64
C ILE A 336 1.80 18.31 16.52
N SER A 337 1.96 19.27 15.63
CA SER A 337 3.22 19.97 15.38
C SER A 337 3.78 20.65 16.64
N ARG A 338 2.92 21.24 17.50
CA ARG A 338 3.35 21.86 18.77
C ARG A 338 3.82 20.82 19.78
N ARG A 339 3.12 19.67 19.91
CA ARG A 339 3.52 18.60 20.82
C ARG A 339 4.84 17.94 20.39
N ASP A 340 5.07 17.80 19.08
CA ASP A 340 6.35 17.32 18.57
C ASP A 340 7.49 18.27 18.96
N ALA A 341 7.28 19.58 18.85
CA ALA A 341 8.24 20.60 19.27
C ALA A 341 8.48 20.65 20.80
N GLU A 342 7.48 20.31 21.62
CA GLU A 342 7.61 20.22 23.07
C GLU A 342 8.32 18.94 23.54
N THR A 343 8.20 17.84 22.77
CA THR A 343 8.88 16.55 23.08
C THR A 343 10.33 16.52 22.59
N GLN A 344 10.72 17.48 21.75
CA GLN A 344 12.11 17.65 21.29
C GLN A 344 12.95 18.58 22.16
N ARG A 345 12.34 19.23 23.17
CA ARG A 345 13.00 20.02 24.21
C ARG A 345 13.15 19.20 25.49
#